data_e250c3e7525bce7967af7ea42dec0e56
#
_entry.id   e250c3e7525bce7967af7ea42dec0e56
#
_cell.length_a   1.000
_cell.length_b   1.000
_cell.length_c   1.000
_cell.angle_alpha   90.00
_cell.angle_beta   90.00
_cell.angle_gamma   90.00
#
_symmetry.space_group_name_H-M   'P 1'
#
loop_
_entity.id
_entity.type
_entity.pdbx_description
1 polymer ?
#
loop_
_entity_poly.entity_id
_entity_poly.type
_entity_poly.pdbx_seq_one_letter_code
_entity_poly.pdbx_strand_id
1 'polypeptide(L)'
;FVPLLVDMSTENPKILPSSSTTEKSGSVPRSAMRNIKPEAGSGSLGTFGVKSGLAQMLKGGVIMDVVNAEQARIAEEAGACAVMALERVPADIRADGGVARMSDPAMIQEIIDAVTIPVMAKCRIGHFVEAQILQAINVDYIDESEVLTPADEEHHINKHNFKVPFVCGCRNLGEALRRISEGAAMIRTKGEAGTGNVVEAVRHQRTVQAEIRRAASMNDDELYSYARTIQAPFHLLKETARLKRLPVVNFAAGGVATPADAALMMQLGSDGVFVGSGIFKGANQAERAKAIVQAVAHYNDATKLAEVSTNLGEAMVGINISDDMRGGKLASRGS
;
A
#
# COMPACT_ATOMS: atom_id res chain seq x y z
N PHE A 1 -48.26 -40.57 35.69
CA PHE A 1 -47.62 -39.27 35.52
C PHE A 1 -47.28 -39.10 34.03
N VAL A 2 -48.07 -38.24 33.39
CA VAL A 2 -47.95 -37.88 31.97
C VAL A 2 -47.14 -36.64 31.88
N PRO A 3 -46.08 -36.53 31.03
CA PRO A 3 -45.47 -35.23 30.72
C PRO A 3 -46.19 -34.61 29.53
N LEU A 4 -46.48 -33.32 29.65
CA LEU A 4 -47.01 -32.44 28.64
C LEU A 4 -45.99 -32.32 27.45
N LEU A 5 -46.49 -32.55 26.23
CA LEU A 5 -45.87 -32.15 24.99
C LEU A 5 -46.09 -30.63 24.83
N VAL A 6 -44.99 -29.90 24.75
CA VAL A 6 -44.98 -28.52 24.29
C VAL A 6 -44.59 -28.53 22.82
N ASP A 7 -45.53 -28.14 21.97
CA ASP A 7 -45.38 -27.93 20.55
C ASP A 7 -44.54 -26.64 20.33
N MET A 8 -43.33 -26.78 19.79
CA MET A 8 -42.51 -25.69 19.31
C MET A 8 -42.46 -25.70 17.78
N SER A 9 -43.47 -25.10 17.17
CA SER A 9 -43.42 -24.74 15.76
C SER A 9 -42.40 -23.60 15.57
N THR A 10 -41.22 -23.94 15.11
CA THR A 10 -40.18 -22.98 14.70
C THR A 10 -40.51 -22.43 13.32
N GLU A 11 -40.93 -21.18 13.26
CA GLU A 11 -40.95 -20.42 12.04
C GLU A 11 -39.51 -20.14 11.58
N ASN A 12 -39.20 -20.65 10.40
CA ASN A 12 -37.94 -20.33 9.70
C ASN A 12 -37.95 -18.87 9.25
N PRO A 13 -36.92 -18.05 9.58
CA PRO A 13 -36.81 -16.74 8.99
C PRO A 13 -36.45 -16.87 7.50
N LYS A 14 -37.29 -16.31 6.64
CA LYS A 14 -37.07 -16.21 5.19
C LYS A 14 -35.73 -15.48 4.93
N ILE A 15 -34.79 -16.19 4.35
CA ILE A 15 -33.57 -15.61 3.79
C ILE A 15 -34.00 -14.79 2.58
N LEU A 16 -33.89 -13.46 2.67
CA LEU A 16 -34.00 -12.57 1.53
C LEU A 16 -32.81 -12.79 0.59
N PRO A 17 -33.01 -12.84 -0.72
CA PRO A 17 -31.89 -12.97 -1.64
C PRO A 17 -31.01 -11.74 -1.56
N SER A 18 -29.71 -11.93 -1.28
CA SER A 18 -28.72 -10.90 -1.35
C SER A 18 -28.64 -10.40 -2.80
N SER A 19 -29.02 -9.16 -3.03
CA SER A 19 -28.74 -8.47 -4.27
C SER A 19 -27.23 -8.33 -4.39
N SER A 20 -26.60 -9.15 -5.24
CA SER A 20 -25.23 -8.99 -5.66
C SER A 20 -25.13 -7.77 -6.58
N THR A 21 -25.04 -6.58 -6.00
CA THR A 21 -24.49 -5.44 -6.71
C THR A 21 -22.98 -5.65 -6.75
N THR A 22 -22.48 -6.15 -7.86
CA THR A 22 -21.08 -6.06 -8.23
C THR A 22 -20.75 -4.57 -8.36
N GLU A 23 -20.35 -3.94 -7.25
CA GLU A 23 -19.67 -2.65 -7.33
C GLU A 23 -18.35 -2.90 -8.06
N LYS A 24 -18.30 -2.43 -9.31
CA LYS A 24 -17.05 -2.29 -10.05
C LYS A 24 -16.15 -1.43 -9.18
N SER A 25 -14.99 -1.94 -8.78
CA SER A 25 -13.92 -1.15 -8.19
C SER A 25 -13.45 -0.14 -9.24
N GLY A 26 -14.15 0.97 -9.32
CA GLY A 26 -13.82 2.04 -10.25
C GLY A 26 -12.61 2.79 -9.67
N SER A 27 -11.53 2.86 -10.43
CA SER A 27 -10.46 3.81 -10.16
C SER A 27 -11.06 5.21 -10.05
N VAL A 28 -10.77 5.92 -8.97
CA VAL A 28 -11.23 7.30 -8.83
C VAL A 28 -10.40 8.18 -9.78
N PRO A 29 -11.02 8.88 -10.73
CA PRO A 29 -10.27 9.71 -11.66
C PRO A 29 -9.47 10.80 -10.92
N ARG A 30 -8.26 11.05 -11.37
CA ARG A 30 -7.39 12.12 -10.85
C ARG A 30 -8.07 13.49 -10.81
N SER A 31 -8.93 13.79 -11.81
CA SER A 31 -9.75 15.00 -11.86
C SER A 31 -10.70 15.14 -10.66
N ALA A 32 -11.25 14.04 -10.15
CA ALA A 32 -12.11 14.05 -8.98
C ALA A 32 -11.35 14.37 -7.69
N MET A 33 -10.09 13.93 -7.58
CA MET A 33 -9.22 14.26 -6.45
C MET A 33 -8.74 15.71 -6.46
N ARG A 34 -8.52 16.29 -7.65
CA ARG A 34 -8.09 17.70 -7.82
C ARG A 34 -9.22 18.71 -7.64
N ASN A 35 -10.47 18.33 -7.89
CA ASN A 35 -11.64 19.19 -7.84
C ASN A 35 -12.37 19.19 -6.50
N ILE A 36 -11.81 18.61 -5.44
CA ILE A 36 -12.33 18.78 -4.08
C ILE A 36 -12.06 20.24 -3.68
N LYS A 37 -12.97 21.15 -4.08
CA LYS A 37 -12.98 22.53 -3.56
C LYS A 37 -13.36 22.45 -2.09
N PRO A 38 -12.62 23.11 -1.19
CA PRO A 38 -13.07 23.23 0.18
C PRO A 38 -14.37 24.04 0.17
N GLU A 39 -15.42 23.52 0.80
CA GLU A 39 -16.52 24.39 1.21
C GLU A 39 -15.96 25.51 2.09
N ALA A 40 -16.48 26.72 1.91
CA ALA A 40 -16.05 27.93 2.61
C ALA A 40 -16.38 27.83 4.12
N GLY A 41 -15.57 27.09 4.84
CA GLY A 41 -15.63 26.85 6.27
C GLY A 41 -14.32 26.22 6.72
N SER A 42 -13.31 27.03 6.95
CA SER A 42 -12.07 26.82 7.75
C SER A 42 -11.38 25.44 7.76
N GLY A 43 -11.59 24.55 6.81
CA GLY A 43 -10.83 23.31 6.65
C GLY A 43 -9.71 23.52 5.63
N SER A 44 -8.46 23.72 6.06
CA SER A 44 -7.33 23.84 5.15
C SER A 44 -7.17 22.56 4.34
N LEU A 45 -7.08 22.68 3.00
CA LEU A 45 -6.54 21.66 2.12
C LEU A 45 -5.22 21.14 2.74
N GLY A 46 -5.14 19.82 2.98
CA GLY A 46 -3.93 19.23 3.56
C GLY A 46 -4.02 18.87 5.06
N THR A 47 -5.21 18.92 5.68
CA THR A 47 -5.39 18.31 7.01
C THR A 47 -5.14 16.80 6.94
N PHE A 48 -4.73 16.22 8.07
CA PHE A 48 -4.51 14.76 8.14
C PHE A 48 -5.77 13.97 7.75
N GLY A 49 -6.96 14.44 8.16
CA GLY A 49 -8.22 13.80 7.80
C GLY A 49 -8.49 13.78 6.30
N VAL A 50 -8.20 14.89 5.59
CA VAL A 50 -8.33 14.95 4.12
C VAL A 50 -7.32 14.02 3.46
N LYS A 51 -6.05 14.05 3.87
CA LYS A 51 -4.99 13.21 3.31
C LYS A 51 -5.26 11.71 3.51
N SER A 52 -5.67 11.30 4.70
CA SER A 52 -6.02 9.90 4.98
C SER A 52 -7.30 9.48 4.25
N GLY A 53 -8.26 10.37 4.06
CA GLY A 53 -9.45 10.14 3.24
C GLY A 53 -9.11 9.89 1.78
N LEU A 54 -8.20 10.67 1.19
CA LEU A 54 -7.70 10.44 -0.16
C LEU A 54 -7.02 9.07 -0.28
N ALA A 55 -6.18 8.68 0.68
CA ALA A 55 -5.55 7.36 0.69
C ALA A 55 -6.57 6.22 0.85
N GLN A 56 -7.62 6.43 1.65
CA GLN A 56 -8.72 5.45 1.83
C GLN A 56 -9.45 5.15 0.51
N MET A 57 -9.53 6.10 -0.44
CA MET A 57 -10.16 5.90 -1.74
C MET A 57 -9.43 4.87 -2.61
N LEU A 58 -8.16 4.57 -2.34
CA LEU A 58 -7.36 3.58 -3.07
C LEU A 58 -7.53 2.15 -2.54
N LYS A 59 -8.24 1.98 -1.42
CA LYS A 59 -8.43 0.67 -0.77
C LYS A 59 -9.07 -0.34 -1.73
N GLY A 60 -8.54 -1.57 -1.72
CA GLY A 60 -8.96 -2.65 -2.62
C GLY A 60 -8.30 -2.59 -3.99
N GLY A 61 -7.42 -1.64 -4.24
CA GLY A 61 -6.76 -1.44 -5.52
C GLY A 61 -5.33 -1.96 -5.61
N VAL A 62 -4.79 -1.85 -6.82
CA VAL A 62 -3.40 -2.14 -7.16
C VAL A 62 -2.73 -0.84 -7.59
N ILE A 63 -1.58 -0.53 -6.99
CA ILE A 63 -0.72 0.58 -7.38
C ILE A 63 0.48 -0.03 -8.13
N MET A 64 0.74 0.44 -9.34
CA MET A 64 1.77 -0.13 -10.21
C MET A 64 2.93 0.84 -10.39
N ASP A 65 4.17 0.36 -10.19
CA ASP A 65 5.38 1.11 -10.52
C ASP A 65 5.55 1.16 -12.04
N VAL A 66 5.77 2.35 -12.59
CA VAL A 66 5.91 2.59 -14.03
C VAL A 66 7.10 3.51 -14.30
N VAL A 67 7.80 3.30 -15.44
CA VAL A 67 9.00 4.07 -15.78
C VAL A 67 8.80 5.00 -16.99
N ASN A 68 7.63 4.96 -17.62
CA ASN A 68 7.28 5.82 -18.76
C ASN A 68 5.76 5.88 -18.95
N ALA A 69 5.34 6.75 -19.88
CA ALA A 69 3.94 6.97 -20.22
C ALA A 69 3.24 5.72 -20.79
N GLU A 70 3.95 4.86 -21.54
CA GLU A 70 3.39 3.64 -22.10
C GLU A 70 3.01 2.64 -21.00
N GLN A 71 3.94 2.38 -20.05
CA GLN A 71 3.65 1.52 -18.90
C GLN A 71 2.52 2.08 -18.02
N ALA A 72 2.45 3.41 -17.90
CA ALA A 72 1.37 4.06 -17.14
C ALA A 72 0.00 3.81 -17.78
N ARG A 73 -0.12 3.88 -19.12
CA ARG A 73 -1.35 3.53 -19.85
C ARG A 73 -1.71 2.05 -19.70
N ILE A 74 -0.72 1.14 -19.81
CA ILE A 74 -0.94 -0.29 -19.57
C ILE A 74 -1.49 -0.53 -18.16
N ALA A 75 -0.93 0.14 -17.15
CA ALA A 75 -1.42 0.03 -15.78
C ALA A 75 -2.85 0.55 -15.62
N GLU A 76 -3.18 1.71 -16.18
CA GLU A 76 -4.54 2.27 -16.15
C GLU A 76 -5.54 1.37 -16.87
N GLU A 77 -5.21 0.88 -18.07
CA GLU A 77 -6.04 -0.04 -18.85
C GLU A 77 -6.27 -1.39 -18.15
N ALA A 78 -5.27 -1.83 -17.36
CA ALA A 78 -5.40 -3.01 -16.53
C ALA A 78 -6.32 -2.81 -15.31
N GLY A 79 -6.66 -1.57 -14.96
CA GLY A 79 -7.50 -1.22 -13.82
C GLY A 79 -6.73 -0.90 -12.56
N ALA A 80 -5.48 -0.47 -12.64
CA ALA A 80 -4.74 0.07 -11.50
C ALA A 80 -5.48 1.27 -10.89
N CYS A 81 -5.46 1.39 -9.56
CA CYS A 81 -6.07 2.53 -8.87
C CYS A 81 -5.16 3.75 -8.82
N ALA A 82 -3.85 3.56 -9.02
CA ALA A 82 -2.83 4.60 -9.11
C ALA A 82 -1.56 4.02 -9.76
N VAL A 83 -0.66 4.89 -10.18
CA VAL A 83 0.69 4.52 -10.61
C VAL A 83 1.75 5.22 -9.76
N MET A 84 2.91 4.57 -9.63
CA MET A 84 4.11 5.12 -9.00
C MET A 84 5.13 5.41 -10.09
N ALA A 85 5.42 6.69 -10.32
CA ALA A 85 6.39 7.12 -11.30
C ALA A 85 7.83 6.93 -10.79
N LEU A 86 8.66 6.21 -11.54
CA LEU A 86 10.05 5.89 -11.23
C LEU A 86 10.89 5.94 -12.51
N GLU A 87 12.14 6.40 -12.44
CA GLU A 87 13.09 6.23 -13.55
C GLU A 87 13.57 4.79 -13.70
N ARG A 88 13.68 4.09 -12.56
CA ARG A 88 14.14 2.70 -12.49
C ARG A 88 13.26 1.95 -11.52
N VAL A 89 12.79 0.77 -11.93
CA VAL A 89 12.10 -0.13 -10.99
C VAL A 89 13.06 -0.64 -9.91
N PRO A 90 12.58 -1.05 -8.75
CA PRO A 90 13.45 -1.47 -7.63
C PRO A 90 14.47 -2.55 -7.99
N ALA A 91 14.16 -3.47 -8.93
CA ALA A 91 15.10 -4.48 -9.39
C ALA A 91 16.34 -3.86 -10.08
N ASP A 92 16.13 -2.81 -10.88
CA ASP A 92 17.22 -2.10 -11.57
C ASP A 92 18.05 -1.28 -10.58
N ILE A 93 17.40 -0.62 -9.60
CA ILE A 93 18.09 0.10 -8.52
C ILE A 93 19.06 -0.84 -7.78
N ARG A 94 18.62 -2.10 -7.51
CA ARG A 94 19.50 -3.10 -6.88
C ARG A 94 20.66 -3.53 -7.80
N ALA A 95 20.36 -3.75 -9.06
CA ALA A 95 21.35 -4.21 -10.02
C ALA A 95 22.45 -3.17 -10.27
N ASP A 96 22.06 -1.92 -10.43
CA ASP A 96 22.96 -0.81 -10.74
C ASP A 96 23.80 -0.39 -9.53
N GLY A 97 23.20 -0.45 -8.32
CA GLY A 97 23.83 0.06 -7.09
C GLY A 97 23.95 1.58 -7.07
N GLY A 98 24.81 2.09 -6.21
CA GLY A 98 25.03 3.53 -6.06
C GLY A 98 23.89 4.28 -5.34
N VAL A 99 23.87 5.60 -5.52
CA VAL A 99 22.87 6.47 -4.87
C VAL A 99 21.64 6.60 -5.75
N ALA A 100 20.51 6.06 -5.30
CA ALA A 100 19.21 6.24 -5.94
C ALA A 100 18.50 7.49 -5.36
N ARG A 101 18.09 8.40 -6.24
CA ARG A 101 17.48 9.69 -5.92
C ARG A 101 16.05 9.80 -6.48
N MET A 102 15.38 10.89 -6.17
CA MET A 102 14.13 11.28 -6.80
C MET A 102 14.28 11.28 -8.33
N SER A 103 13.24 10.82 -9.03
CA SER A 103 13.19 10.80 -10.50
C SER A 103 13.07 12.22 -11.09
N ASP A 104 13.47 12.37 -12.36
CA ASP A 104 13.37 13.63 -13.09
C ASP A 104 11.93 14.15 -13.12
N PRO A 105 11.69 15.41 -12.72
CA PRO A 105 10.37 16.04 -12.77
C PRO A 105 9.71 16.02 -14.16
N ALA A 106 10.49 16.11 -15.25
CA ALA A 106 9.95 16.08 -16.62
C ALA A 106 9.37 14.70 -16.94
N MET A 107 10.05 13.61 -16.59
CA MET A 107 9.56 12.24 -16.76
C MET A 107 8.30 12.00 -15.92
N ILE A 108 8.26 12.50 -14.67
CA ILE A 108 7.07 12.39 -13.82
C ILE A 108 5.90 13.15 -14.48
N GLN A 109 6.15 14.33 -15.06
CA GLN A 109 5.11 15.11 -15.74
C GLN A 109 4.56 14.39 -16.97
N GLU A 110 5.41 13.72 -17.77
CA GLU A 110 4.96 12.90 -18.90
C GLU A 110 4.02 11.78 -18.47
N ILE A 111 4.31 11.13 -17.34
CA ILE A 111 3.41 10.10 -16.76
C ILE A 111 2.11 10.74 -16.27
N ILE A 112 2.19 11.90 -15.61
CA ILE A 112 1.01 12.67 -15.15
C ILE A 112 0.08 13.00 -16.31
N ASP A 113 0.62 13.40 -17.44
CA ASP A 113 -0.15 13.81 -18.62
C ASP A 113 -0.71 12.60 -19.40
N ALA A 114 -0.13 11.41 -19.19
CA ALA A 114 -0.51 10.19 -19.90
C ALA A 114 -1.72 9.46 -19.32
N VAL A 115 -2.07 9.67 -18.04
CA VAL A 115 -3.11 8.91 -17.31
C VAL A 115 -4.08 9.80 -16.56
N THR A 116 -5.26 9.27 -16.28
CA THR A 116 -6.30 9.95 -15.49
C THR A 116 -6.34 9.51 -14.03
N ILE A 117 -5.73 8.35 -13.73
CA ILE A 117 -5.59 7.85 -12.35
C ILE A 117 -4.50 8.61 -11.59
N PRO A 118 -4.50 8.59 -10.24
CA PRO A 118 -3.50 9.25 -9.42
C PRO A 118 -2.08 8.81 -9.75
N VAL A 119 -1.15 9.77 -9.70
CA VAL A 119 0.30 9.55 -9.89
C VAL A 119 1.03 9.83 -8.59
N MET A 120 1.78 8.84 -8.12
CA MET A 120 2.68 8.93 -6.99
C MET A 120 4.12 9.08 -7.45
N ALA A 121 4.97 9.66 -6.62
CA ALA A 121 6.41 9.67 -6.85
C ALA A 121 7.17 9.50 -5.53
N LYS A 122 8.44 9.04 -5.61
CA LYS A 122 9.27 8.75 -4.44
C LYS A 122 10.23 9.90 -4.14
N CYS A 123 10.37 10.22 -2.86
CA CYS A 123 11.49 11.00 -2.34
C CYS A 123 12.34 10.16 -1.39
N ARG A 124 13.58 10.57 -1.18
CA ARG A 124 14.49 9.94 -0.21
C ARG A 124 14.03 10.22 1.22
N ILE A 125 14.26 9.27 2.11
CA ILE A 125 13.99 9.43 3.54
C ILE A 125 14.73 10.68 4.04
N GLY A 126 13.98 11.59 4.73
CA GLY A 126 14.48 12.83 5.29
C GLY A 126 14.69 13.97 4.29
N HIS A 127 14.57 13.72 2.99
CA HIS A 127 14.83 14.74 1.97
C HIS A 127 13.61 15.62 1.69
N PHE A 128 13.29 16.53 2.60
CA PHE A 128 12.11 17.38 2.49
C PHE A 128 12.12 18.28 1.24
N VAL A 129 13.29 18.64 0.68
CA VAL A 129 13.36 19.45 -0.56
C VAL A 129 12.89 18.63 -1.78
N GLU A 130 13.25 17.34 -1.90
CA GLU A 130 12.68 16.47 -2.94
C GLU A 130 11.15 16.43 -2.82
N ALA A 131 10.61 16.30 -1.61
CA ALA A 131 9.17 16.32 -1.39
C ALA A 131 8.52 17.68 -1.77
N GLN A 132 9.20 18.80 -1.53
CA GLN A 132 8.74 20.12 -1.97
C GLN A 132 8.68 20.22 -3.50
N ILE A 133 9.67 19.68 -4.21
CA ILE A 133 9.69 19.62 -5.67
C ILE A 133 8.51 18.78 -6.18
N LEU A 134 8.33 17.57 -5.64
CA LEU A 134 7.22 16.68 -6.02
C LEU A 134 5.86 17.33 -5.78
N GLN A 135 5.68 18.01 -4.65
CA GLN A 135 4.45 18.77 -4.39
C GLN A 135 4.25 19.90 -5.40
N ALA A 136 5.33 20.59 -5.80
CA ALA A 136 5.26 21.72 -6.75
C ALA A 136 4.85 21.28 -8.16
N ILE A 137 5.23 20.08 -8.59
CA ILE A 137 4.79 19.50 -9.87
C ILE A 137 3.45 18.76 -9.79
N ASN A 138 2.74 18.89 -8.66
CA ASN A 138 1.38 18.37 -8.44
C ASN A 138 1.26 16.86 -8.55
N VAL A 139 2.19 16.08 -8.01
CA VAL A 139 1.95 14.64 -7.77
C VAL A 139 0.80 14.48 -6.77
N ASP A 140 0.05 13.39 -6.89
CA ASP A 140 -1.11 13.17 -6.03
C ASP A 140 -0.74 12.54 -4.68
N TYR A 141 0.38 11.80 -4.61
CA TYR A 141 0.96 11.21 -3.38
C TYR A 141 2.48 11.22 -3.45
N ILE A 142 3.13 11.30 -2.29
CA ILE A 142 4.58 11.19 -2.17
C ILE A 142 4.92 9.95 -1.31
N ASP A 143 5.75 9.06 -1.81
CA ASP A 143 6.30 7.93 -1.05
C ASP A 143 7.70 8.31 -0.53
N GLU A 144 7.81 8.57 0.78
CA GLU A 144 9.09 8.69 1.46
C GLU A 144 9.66 7.28 1.64
N SER A 145 10.59 6.92 0.76
CA SER A 145 10.85 5.52 0.44
C SER A 145 12.26 5.06 0.78
N GLU A 146 12.33 3.92 1.47
CA GLU A 146 13.57 3.16 1.71
C GLU A 146 14.19 2.57 0.44
N VAL A 147 13.43 2.49 -0.65
CA VAL A 147 13.94 2.02 -1.96
C VAL A 147 15.00 2.96 -2.50
N LEU A 148 14.83 4.27 -2.30
CA LEU A 148 15.85 5.26 -2.59
C LEU A 148 16.90 5.30 -1.47
N THR A 149 18.06 5.90 -1.76
CA THR A 149 19.12 6.05 -0.76
C THR A 149 18.71 7.11 0.26
N PRO A 150 18.68 6.82 1.56
CA PRO A 150 18.35 7.83 2.57
C PRO A 150 19.22 9.07 2.48
N ALA A 151 18.63 10.24 2.70
CA ALA A 151 19.34 11.51 2.81
C ALA A 151 19.59 11.90 4.27
N ASP A 152 18.83 11.33 5.19
CA ASP A 152 18.97 11.50 6.63
C ASP A 152 18.80 10.13 7.31
N GLU A 153 19.72 9.80 8.21
CA GLU A 153 19.70 8.51 8.94
C GLU A 153 18.83 8.57 10.21
N GLU A 154 18.57 9.77 10.74
CA GLU A 154 17.86 9.97 12.01
C GLU A 154 16.45 10.51 11.83
N HIS A 155 16.23 11.36 10.81
CA HIS A 155 14.99 12.11 10.67
C HIS A 155 14.21 11.71 9.42
N HIS A 156 12.91 11.46 9.62
CA HIS A 156 11.92 11.43 8.54
C HIS A 156 11.33 12.82 8.32
N ILE A 157 10.75 13.03 7.14
CA ILE A 157 10.08 14.28 6.78
C ILE A 157 8.90 14.53 7.71
N ASN A 158 8.75 15.76 8.22
CA ASN A 158 7.51 16.19 8.87
C ASN A 158 6.42 16.43 7.81
N LYS A 159 5.58 15.44 7.63
CA LYS A 159 4.54 15.36 6.58
C LYS A 159 3.35 16.27 6.87
N HIS A 160 3.24 16.80 8.09
CA HIS A 160 2.23 17.79 8.44
C HIS A 160 2.46 19.13 7.73
N ASN A 161 3.69 19.41 7.29
CA ASN A 161 4.04 20.62 6.54
C ASN A 161 3.62 20.58 5.05
N PHE A 162 3.07 19.46 4.57
CA PHE A 162 2.72 19.25 3.17
C PHE A 162 1.20 19.10 2.99
N LYS A 163 0.70 19.53 1.84
CA LYS A 163 -0.71 19.33 1.44
C LYS A 163 -0.94 17.94 0.82
N VAL A 164 0.08 17.40 0.17
CA VAL A 164 0.04 16.09 -0.50
C VAL A 164 0.09 14.98 0.56
N PRO A 165 -0.72 13.91 0.44
CA PRO A 165 -0.62 12.74 1.30
C PRO A 165 0.67 11.96 1.07
N PHE A 166 1.24 11.44 2.18
CA PHE A 166 2.46 10.63 2.14
C PHE A 166 2.17 9.16 2.38
N VAL A 167 2.97 8.33 1.70
CA VAL A 167 3.08 6.89 1.89
C VAL A 167 4.41 6.59 2.56
N CYS A 168 4.44 5.68 3.52
CA CYS A 168 5.66 5.19 4.16
C CYS A 168 5.64 3.68 4.35
N GLY A 169 6.82 3.06 4.28
CA GLY A 169 7.01 1.64 4.56
C GLY A 169 7.14 1.34 6.05
N CYS A 170 6.72 0.13 6.45
CA CYS A 170 6.97 -0.39 7.78
C CYS A 170 7.30 -1.89 7.76
N ARG A 171 7.93 -2.38 8.85
CA ARG A 171 8.20 -3.80 9.11
C ARG A 171 7.40 -4.33 10.30
N ASN A 172 6.96 -3.43 11.19
CA ASN A 172 6.25 -3.73 12.42
C ASN A 172 5.32 -2.58 12.81
N LEU A 173 4.51 -2.78 13.84
CA LEU A 173 3.53 -1.80 14.30
C LEU A 173 4.19 -0.53 14.85
N GLY A 174 5.29 -0.64 15.58
CA GLY A 174 5.99 0.52 16.13
C GLY A 174 6.46 1.47 15.04
N GLU A 175 7.08 0.94 13.98
CA GLU A 175 7.51 1.71 12.82
C GLU A 175 6.31 2.35 12.10
N ALA A 176 5.22 1.59 11.88
CA ALA A 176 4.01 2.13 11.28
C ALA A 176 3.45 3.33 12.06
N LEU A 177 3.34 3.21 13.38
CA LEU A 177 2.77 4.26 14.23
C LEU A 177 3.67 5.50 14.32
N ARG A 178 5.01 5.33 14.25
CA ARG A 178 5.93 6.48 14.14
C ARG A 178 5.70 7.24 12.83
N ARG A 179 5.61 6.54 11.70
CA ARG A 179 5.34 7.16 10.37
C ARG A 179 3.99 7.88 10.35
N ILE A 180 2.94 7.29 10.95
CA ILE A 180 1.62 7.92 11.07
C ILE A 180 1.71 9.18 11.95
N SER A 181 2.45 9.12 13.04
CA SER A 181 2.71 10.29 13.92
C SER A 181 3.35 11.46 13.19
N GLU A 182 4.22 11.18 12.23
CA GLU A 182 4.86 12.18 11.37
C GLU A 182 3.93 12.69 10.25
N GLY A 183 2.72 12.13 10.12
CA GLY A 183 1.70 12.54 9.17
C GLY A 183 1.56 11.64 7.93
N ALA A 184 2.10 10.42 7.92
CA ALA A 184 1.86 9.47 6.84
C ALA A 184 0.38 9.10 6.76
N ALA A 185 -0.22 9.26 5.59
CA ALA A 185 -1.63 9.00 5.30
C ALA A 185 -1.90 7.57 4.80
N MET A 186 -0.86 6.86 4.42
CA MET A 186 -0.86 5.46 4.00
C MET A 186 0.40 4.77 4.54
N ILE A 187 0.23 3.55 4.98
CA ILE A 187 1.34 2.64 5.32
C ILE A 187 1.39 1.53 4.27
N ARG A 188 2.58 1.04 3.99
CA ARG A 188 2.81 -0.19 3.23
C ARG A 188 3.83 -1.07 3.93
N THR A 189 3.81 -2.37 3.65
CA THR A 189 4.94 -3.22 4.05
C THR A 189 6.19 -2.77 3.28
N LYS A 190 7.35 -2.82 3.92
CA LYS A 190 8.63 -2.62 3.21
C LYS A 190 8.91 -3.81 2.28
N GLY A 191 8.71 -5.03 2.78
CA GLY A 191 9.11 -6.23 2.07
C GLY A 191 10.59 -6.17 1.69
N GLU A 192 10.96 -6.76 0.55
CA GLU A 192 12.24 -6.50 -0.13
C GLU A 192 11.95 -6.18 -1.61
N ALA A 193 11.80 -4.91 -1.90
CA ALA A 193 11.46 -4.41 -3.23
C ALA A 193 12.47 -4.85 -4.29
N GLY A 194 11.99 -5.22 -5.47
CA GLY A 194 12.82 -5.63 -6.60
C GLY A 194 13.34 -7.06 -6.56
N THR A 195 12.97 -7.86 -5.56
CA THR A 195 13.41 -9.25 -5.45
C THR A 195 12.49 -10.26 -6.14
N GLY A 196 11.22 -9.90 -6.40
CA GLY A 196 10.22 -10.87 -6.86
C GLY A 196 9.96 -12.00 -5.85
N ASN A 197 10.35 -11.82 -4.59
CA ASN A 197 10.17 -12.77 -3.49
C ASN A 197 9.34 -12.11 -2.39
N VAL A 198 8.14 -12.60 -2.19
CA VAL A 198 7.13 -12.01 -1.30
C VAL A 198 7.38 -12.30 0.19
N VAL A 199 8.37 -13.14 0.54
CA VAL A 199 8.56 -13.66 1.91
C VAL A 199 8.70 -12.57 2.96
N GLU A 200 9.44 -11.49 2.69
CA GLU A 200 9.60 -10.38 3.64
C GLU A 200 8.32 -9.54 3.77
N ALA A 201 7.59 -9.31 2.69
CA ALA A 201 6.30 -8.62 2.75
C ALA A 201 5.30 -9.43 3.61
N VAL A 202 5.26 -10.75 3.43
CA VAL A 202 4.45 -11.67 4.27
C VAL A 202 4.87 -11.57 5.74
N ARG A 203 6.17 -11.59 6.02
CA ARG A 203 6.69 -11.46 7.39
C ARG A 203 6.23 -10.14 8.02
N HIS A 204 6.43 -9.02 7.33
CA HIS A 204 6.07 -7.70 7.84
C HIS A 204 4.56 -7.58 8.07
N GLN A 205 3.74 -8.03 7.11
CA GLN A 205 2.28 -8.01 7.26
C GLN A 205 1.80 -8.86 8.45
N ARG A 206 2.34 -10.07 8.59
CA ARG A 206 2.01 -10.95 9.73
C ARG A 206 2.45 -10.36 11.05
N THR A 207 3.61 -9.70 11.10
CA THR A 207 4.11 -9.01 12.29
C THR A 207 3.15 -7.89 12.70
N VAL A 208 2.83 -6.98 11.78
CA VAL A 208 1.89 -5.87 12.04
C VAL A 208 0.53 -6.39 12.53
N GLN A 209 -0.03 -7.40 11.85
CA GLN A 209 -1.32 -7.97 12.24
C GLN A 209 -1.29 -8.68 13.61
N ALA A 210 -0.20 -9.37 13.93
CA ALA A 210 -0.03 -10.00 15.23
C ALA A 210 0.08 -8.97 16.36
N GLU A 211 0.85 -7.91 16.13
CA GLU A 211 1.05 -6.82 17.09
C GLU A 211 -0.24 -6.00 17.30
N ILE A 212 -1.04 -5.79 16.25
CA ILE A 212 -2.38 -5.18 16.38
C ILE A 212 -3.31 -6.05 17.24
N ARG A 213 -3.36 -7.38 16.98
CA ARG A 213 -4.16 -8.29 17.81
C ARG A 213 -3.70 -8.31 19.26
N ARG A 214 -2.39 -8.28 19.49
CA ARG A 214 -1.82 -8.17 20.84
C ARG A 214 -2.24 -6.88 21.52
N ALA A 215 -2.12 -5.72 20.86
CA ALA A 215 -2.56 -4.45 21.41
C ALA A 215 -4.06 -4.43 21.72
N ALA A 216 -4.88 -5.02 20.85
CA ALA A 216 -6.33 -5.09 21.03
C ALA A 216 -6.78 -5.96 22.23
N SER A 217 -5.90 -6.81 22.77
CA SER A 217 -6.17 -7.63 23.95
C SER A 217 -5.68 -7.02 25.27
N MET A 218 -5.01 -5.86 25.23
CA MET A 218 -4.40 -5.19 26.37
C MET A 218 -5.35 -4.16 26.99
N ASN A 219 -5.24 -3.99 28.32
CA ASN A 219 -5.81 -2.84 29.03
C ASN A 219 -4.92 -1.60 28.87
N ASP A 220 -5.36 -0.44 29.37
CA ASP A 220 -4.63 0.83 29.21
C ASP A 220 -3.23 0.81 29.87
N ASP A 221 -3.08 0.19 31.03
CA ASP A 221 -1.77 0.11 31.73
C ASP A 221 -0.76 -0.73 30.93
N GLU A 222 -1.25 -1.84 30.36
CA GLU A 222 -0.46 -2.69 29.48
C GLU A 222 -0.09 -1.96 28.18
N LEU A 223 -1.02 -1.20 27.60
CA LEU A 223 -0.79 -0.40 26.40
C LEU A 223 0.28 0.69 26.63
N TYR A 224 0.35 1.33 27.82
CA TYR A 224 1.43 2.27 28.14
C TYR A 224 2.79 1.59 28.09
N SER A 225 2.91 0.42 28.71
CA SER A 225 4.15 -0.35 28.72
C SER A 225 4.53 -0.85 27.33
N TYR A 226 3.54 -1.30 26.56
CA TYR A 226 3.75 -1.78 25.20
C TYR A 226 4.13 -0.64 24.22
N ALA A 227 3.50 0.53 24.33
CA ALA A 227 3.86 1.71 23.54
C ALA A 227 5.33 2.07 23.69
N ARG A 228 5.84 2.06 24.96
CA ARG A 228 7.26 2.28 25.24
C ARG A 228 8.15 1.19 24.62
N THR A 229 7.73 -0.08 24.71
CA THR A 229 8.49 -1.21 24.16
C THR A 229 8.65 -1.11 22.64
N ILE A 230 7.58 -0.77 21.91
CA ILE A 230 7.61 -0.65 20.45
C ILE A 230 7.95 0.77 19.96
N GLN A 231 8.29 1.67 20.90
CA GLN A 231 8.64 3.08 20.61
C GLN A 231 7.58 3.80 19.78
N ALA A 232 6.32 3.62 20.13
CA ALA A 232 5.17 4.19 19.42
C ALA A 232 4.42 5.23 20.28
N PRO A 233 3.80 6.25 19.68
CA PRO A 233 2.93 7.17 20.39
C PRO A 233 1.74 6.44 21.00
N PHE A 234 1.55 6.60 22.31
CA PHE A 234 0.49 5.90 23.07
C PHE A 234 -0.91 6.11 22.50
N HIS A 235 -1.25 7.36 22.13
CA HIS A 235 -2.58 7.67 21.61
C HIS A 235 -2.88 6.93 20.30
N LEU A 236 -1.89 6.78 19.39
CA LEU A 236 -2.05 6.03 18.15
C LEU A 236 -2.13 4.52 18.41
N LEU A 237 -1.37 4.00 19.37
CA LEU A 237 -1.49 2.59 19.77
C LEU A 237 -2.86 2.28 20.37
N LYS A 238 -3.36 3.16 21.24
CA LYS A 238 -4.71 3.04 21.84
C LYS A 238 -5.80 3.09 20.77
N GLU A 239 -5.69 4.01 19.81
CA GLU A 239 -6.60 4.07 18.68
C GLU A 239 -6.54 2.80 17.82
N THR A 240 -5.35 2.31 17.52
CA THR A 240 -5.13 1.05 16.78
C THR A 240 -5.75 -0.15 17.51
N ALA A 241 -5.58 -0.24 18.82
CA ALA A 241 -6.19 -1.28 19.64
C ALA A 241 -7.72 -1.25 19.59
N ARG A 242 -8.30 -0.05 19.69
CA ARG A 242 -9.76 0.17 19.58
C ARG A 242 -10.30 -0.17 18.18
N LEU A 243 -9.61 0.25 17.13
CA LEU A 243 -10.00 0.01 15.73
C LEU A 243 -9.71 -1.44 15.29
N LYS A 244 -8.82 -2.15 15.98
CA LYS A 244 -8.27 -3.47 15.60
C LYS A 244 -7.60 -3.45 14.21
N ARG A 245 -7.14 -2.28 13.78
CA ARG A 245 -6.41 -2.02 12.53
C ARG A 245 -5.65 -0.70 12.66
N LEU A 246 -4.73 -0.44 11.73
CA LEU A 246 -4.11 0.89 11.65
C LEU A 246 -5.16 1.99 11.39
N PRO A 247 -4.96 3.22 11.89
CA PRO A 247 -5.87 4.34 11.63
C PRO A 247 -5.84 4.83 10.18
N VAL A 248 -4.87 4.37 9.38
CA VAL A 248 -4.75 4.61 7.94
C VAL A 248 -4.73 3.28 7.18
N VAL A 249 -4.90 3.32 5.85
CA VAL A 249 -4.80 2.12 5.01
C VAL A 249 -3.39 1.53 5.04
N ASN A 250 -3.31 0.20 4.99
CA ASN A 250 -2.06 -0.55 4.99
C ASN A 250 -1.99 -1.47 3.76
N PHE A 251 -1.16 -1.10 2.80
CA PHE A 251 -0.95 -1.85 1.57
C PHE A 251 0.22 -2.83 1.70
N ALA A 252 0.20 -3.88 0.90
CA ALA A 252 1.35 -4.76 0.74
C ALA A 252 2.30 -4.23 -0.33
N ALA A 253 3.59 -4.28 -0.07
CA ALA A 253 4.64 -3.97 -1.04
C ALA A 253 5.88 -4.83 -0.79
N GLY A 254 6.71 -4.98 -1.82
CA GLY A 254 8.00 -5.63 -1.75
C GLY A 254 7.97 -7.12 -2.11
N GLY A 255 8.20 -7.43 -3.38
CA GLY A 255 8.37 -8.80 -3.86
C GLY A 255 7.14 -9.45 -4.46
N VAL A 256 6.00 -8.78 -4.56
CA VAL A 256 4.80 -9.28 -5.27
C VAL A 256 5.11 -9.41 -6.75
N ALA A 257 4.96 -10.61 -7.31
CA ALA A 257 5.30 -10.93 -8.70
C ALA A 257 4.19 -11.68 -9.45
N THR A 258 3.24 -12.28 -8.74
CA THR A 258 2.19 -13.11 -9.31
C THR A 258 0.81 -12.74 -8.77
N PRO A 259 -0.28 -13.11 -9.48
CA PRO A 259 -1.63 -12.97 -8.95
C PRO A 259 -1.83 -13.65 -7.60
N ALA A 260 -1.21 -14.82 -7.41
CA ALA A 260 -1.28 -15.57 -6.15
C ALA A 260 -0.59 -14.82 -5.00
N ASP A 261 0.56 -14.16 -5.24
CA ASP A 261 1.21 -13.33 -4.23
C ASP A 261 0.31 -12.16 -3.80
N ALA A 262 -0.32 -11.49 -4.77
CA ALA A 262 -1.23 -10.38 -4.50
C ALA A 262 -2.44 -10.84 -3.67
N ALA A 263 -3.08 -11.94 -4.05
CA ALA A 263 -4.19 -12.53 -3.30
C ALA A 263 -3.78 -12.96 -1.89
N LEU A 264 -2.58 -13.55 -1.73
CA LEU A 264 -2.03 -13.92 -0.42
C LEU A 264 -1.94 -12.70 0.50
N MET A 265 -1.40 -11.59 0.01
CA MET A 265 -1.28 -10.38 0.82
C MET A 265 -2.64 -9.79 1.21
N MET A 266 -3.62 -9.84 0.31
CA MET A 266 -5.00 -9.42 0.61
C MET A 266 -5.64 -10.31 1.69
N GLN A 267 -5.49 -11.64 1.60
CA GLN A 267 -5.99 -12.59 2.60
C GLN A 267 -5.28 -12.43 3.95
N LEU A 268 -4.04 -11.95 3.98
CA LEU A 268 -3.31 -11.60 5.20
C LEU A 268 -3.75 -10.25 5.82
N GLY A 269 -4.73 -9.57 5.20
CA GLY A 269 -5.34 -8.36 5.74
C GLY A 269 -4.73 -7.05 5.24
N SER A 270 -4.07 -7.06 4.08
CA SER A 270 -3.69 -5.82 3.40
C SER A 270 -4.90 -5.13 2.79
N ASP A 271 -4.88 -3.81 2.71
CA ASP A 271 -5.94 -2.99 2.12
C ASP A 271 -5.78 -2.80 0.61
N GLY A 272 -4.72 -3.32 0.01
CA GLY A 272 -4.37 -3.27 -1.40
C GLY A 272 -2.91 -3.68 -1.58
N VAL A 273 -2.41 -3.62 -2.81
CA VAL A 273 -1.03 -4.01 -3.12
C VAL A 273 -0.31 -2.99 -4.00
N PHE A 274 1.00 -2.84 -3.76
CA PHE A 274 1.94 -2.24 -4.70
C PHE A 274 2.63 -3.34 -5.47
N VAL A 275 2.74 -3.19 -6.78
CA VAL A 275 3.49 -4.11 -7.64
C VAL A 275 4.44 -3.31 -8.50
N GLY A 276 5.73 -3.55 -8.32
CA GLY A 276 6.79 -2.88 -9.08
C GLY A 276 7.34 -3.77 -10.18
N SER A 277 8.57 -4.23 -9.98
CA SER A 277 9.29 -5.06 -10.96
C SER A 277 8.53 -6.31 -11.39
N GLY A 278 7.62 -6.82 -10.57
CA GLY A 278 6.85 -8.04 -10.83
C GLY A 278 5.99 -8.02 -12.09
N ILE A 279 5.55 -6.84 -12.56
CA ILE A 279 4.79 -6.71 -13.81
C ILE A 279 5.74 -6.55 -14.99
N PHE A 280 6.55 -5.49 -14.97
CA PHE A 280 7.30 -5.04 -16.15
C PHE A 280 8.65 -5.77 -16.37
N LYS A 281 9.06 -6.64 -15.46
CA LYS A 281 10.19 -7.57 -15.62
C LYS A 281 9.78 -9.01 -15.97
N GLY A 282 8.48 -9.30 -16.08
CA GLY A 282 7.93 -10.58 -16.53
C GLY A 282 7.48 -10.53 -17.99
N ALA A 283 7.08 -11.70 -18.51
CA ALA A 283 6.40 -11.82 -19.80
C ALA A 283 4.97 -11.33 -19.73
N ASN A 284 4.38 -10.98 -20.88
CA ASN A 284 2.94 -10.63 -21.02
C ASN A 284 2.48 -9.55 -20.02
N GLN A 285 3.15 -8.39 -20.04
CA GLN A 285 2.99 -7.33 -19.03
C GLN A 285 1.53 -6.87 -18.85
N ALA A 286 0.80 -6.63 -19.95
CA ALA A 286 -0.59 -6.16 -19.90
C ALA A 286 -1.53 -7.22 -19.29
N GLU A 287 -1.39 -8.48 -19.72
CA GLU A 287 -2.17 -9.61 -19.19
C GLU A 287 -1.86 -9.85 -17.72
N ARG A 288 -0.58 -9.76 -17.34
CA ARG A 288 -0.13 -9.91 -15.95
C ARG A 288 -0.67 -8.78 -15.07
N ALA A 289 -0.65 -7.54 -15.54
CA ALA A 289 -1.24 -6.41 -14.84
C ALA A 289 -2.73 -6.61 -14.58
N LYS A 290 -3.51 -7.01 -15.61
CA LYS A 290 -4.94 -7.36 -15.47
C LYS A 290 -5.16 -8.50 -14.50
N ALA A 291 -4.37 -9.56 -14.61
CA ALA A 291 -4.48 -10.73 -13.75
C ALA A 291 -4.26 -10.38 -12.27
N ILE A 292 -3.29 -9.52 -11.95
CA ILE A 292 -3.02 -9.06 -10.59
C ILE A 292 -4.18 -8.20 -10.07
N VAL A 293 -4.72 -7.29 -10.88
CA VAL A 293 -5.90 -6.48 -10.50
C VAL A 293 -7.10 -7.39 -10.20
N GLN A 294 -7.36 -8.38 -11.04
CA GLN A 294 -8.45 -9.34 -10.82
C GLN A 294 -8.22 -10.21 -9.59
N ALA A 295 -6.98 -10.62 -9.34
CA ALA A 295 -6.63 -11.39 -8.14
C ALA A 295 -6.83 -10.59 -6.84
N VAL A 296 -6.56 -9.27 -6.87
CA VAL A 296 -6.84 -8.39 -5.73
C VAL A 296 -8.34 -8.20 -5.54
N ALA A 297 -9.10 -8.01 -6.63
CA ALA A 297 -10.55 -7.85 -6.56
C ALA A 297 -11.28 -9.13 -6.08
N HIS A 298 -10.74 -10.29 -6.41
CA HIS A 298 -11.35 -11.61 -6.15
C HIS A 298 -10.47 -12.50 -5.24
N TYR A 299 -9.73 -11.92 -4.33
CA TYR A 299 -8.68 -12.60 -3.54
C TYR A 299 -9.18 -13.79 -2.70
N ASN A 300 -10.48 -13.90 -2.43
CA ASN A 300 -11.08 -15.02 -1.70
C ASN A 300 -11.73 -16.09 -2.63
N ASP A 301 -11.73 -15.88 -3.95
CA ASP A 301 -12.30 -16.83 -4.92
C ASP A 301 -11.20 -17.66 -5.57
N ALA A 302 -10.97 -18.87 -5.04
CA ALA A 302 -9.94 -19.77 -5.54
C ALA A 302 -10.14 -20.17 -7.02
N THR A 303 -11.38 -20.26 -7.49
CA THR A 303 -11.69 -20.57 -8.90
C THR A 303 -11.27 -19.41 -9.80
N LYS A 304 -11.61 -18.18 -9.42
CA LYS A 304 -11.19 -16.99 -10.15
C LYS A 304 -9.67 -16.80 -10.11
N LEU A 305 -9.04 -17.07 -8.98
CA LEU A 305 -7.57 -17.04 -8.84
C LEU A 305 -6.89 -18.04 -9.78
N ALA A 306 -7.41 -19.27 -9.91
CA ALA A 306 -6.90 -20.27 -10.85
C ALA A 306 -7.03 -19.79 -12.30
N GLU A 307 -8.20 -19.25 -12.67
CA GLU A 307 -8.45 -18.68 -14.01
C GLU A 307 -7.43 -17.59 -14.35
N VAL A 308 -7.30 -16.56 -13.52
CA VAL A 308 -6.45 -15.41 -13.81
C VAL A 308 -4.94 -15.71 -13.69
N SER A 309 -4.57 -16.84 -13.09
CA SER A 309 -3.18 -17.28 -13.02
C SER A 309 -2.72 -18.12 -14.22
N THR A 310 -3.62 -18.41 -15.15
CA THR A 310 -3.36 -19.31 -16.28
C THR A 310 -2.75 -18.54 -17.46
N ASN A 311 -1.76 -19.16 -18.14
CA ASN A 311 -1.13 -18.68 -19.38
C ASN A 311 -0.48 -17.26 -19.32
N LEU A 312 0.01 -16.85 -18.17
CA LEU A 312 0.67 -15.55 -18.02
C LEU A 312 2.14 -15.52 -18.50
N GLY A 313 2.68 -16.64 -18.94
CA GLY A 313 4.10 -16.77 -19.26
C GLY A 313 4.97 -16.73 -18.00
N GLU A 314 6.28 -16.60 -18.19
CA GLU A 314 7.22 -16.57 -17.06
C GLU A 314 7.05 -15.31 -16.20
N ALA A 315 6.99 -15.51 -14.89
CA ALA A 315 7.10 -14.41 -13.94
C ALA A 315 8.53 -13.85 -13.95
N MET A 316 8.73 -12.65 -13.37
CA MET A 316 10.09 -12.16 -13.20
C MET A 316 10.96 -13.20 -12.46
N VAL A 317 12.20 -13.34 -12.91
CA VAL A 317 13.18 -14.16 -12.18
C VAL A 317 13.48 -13.47 -10.86
N GLY A 318 13.03 -14.09 -9.77
CA GLY A 318 13.27 -13.57 -8.43
C GLY A 318 14.69 -13.83 -7.94
N ILE A 319 15.08 -13.15 -6.87
CA ILE A 319 16.31 -13.41 -6.13
C ILE A 319 16.00 -13.82 -4.71
N ASN A 320 16.77 -14.78 -4.18
CA ASN A 320 16.67 -15.15 -2.78
C ASN A 320 17.20 -14.01 -1.90
N ILE A 321 16.50 -13.79 -0.80
CA ILE A 321 16.87 -12.75 0.15
C ILE A 321 17.89 -13.33 1.13
N SER A 322 19.11 -12.80 1.10
CA SER A 322 20.21 -13.13 2.00
C SER A 322 20.84 -11.88 2.59
N ASP A 323 21.65 -11.99 3.62
CA ASP A 323 22.26 -10.85 4.29
C ASP A 323 23.39 -10.22 3.43
N ASP A 324 24.00 -11.00 2.55
CA ASP A 324 25.05 -10.61 1.59
C ASP A 324 24.51 -10.20 0.20
N MET A 325 23.20 -10.04 0.09
CA MET A 325 22.52 -9.63 -1.13
C MET A 325 23.07 -8.28 -1.64
N ARG A 326 23.35 -8.20 -2.96
CA ARG A 326 23.81 -6.97 -3.59
C ARG A 326 22.86 -5.79 -3.31
N GLY A 327 23.40 -4.68 -2.82
CA GLY A 327 22.64 -3.50 -2.39
C GLY A 327 22.06 -3.62 -0.98
N GLY A 328 22.27 -4.73 -0.27
CA GLY A 328 21.79 -4.97 1.09
C GLY A 328 20.28 -5.11 1.19
N LYS A 329 19.79 -5.22 2.42
CA LYS A 329 18.33 -5.21 2.70
C LYS A 329 17.81 -3.78 2.71
N LEU A 330 17.01 -3.42 1.73
CA LEU A 330 16.40 -2.08 1.64
C LEU A 330 15.46 -1.81 2.83
N ALA A 331 14.78 -2.83 3.31
CA ALA A 331 13.84 -2.73 4.42
C ALA A 331 14.48 -2.26 5.74
N SER A 332 15.81 -2.38 5.90
CA SER A 332 16.53 -1.91 7.09
C SER A 332 16.70 -0.39 7.15
N ARG A 333 16.52 0.32 6.04
CA ARG A 333 16.68 1.77 5.95
C ARG A 333 15.53 2.49 6.65
N GLY A 334 15.83 3.59 7.36
CA GLY A 334 14.86 4.46 8.00
C GLY A 334 13.95 3.70 8.99
N SER A 335 14.53 3.07 9.97
CA SER A 335 13.80 2.30 11.01
C SER A 335 13.16 3.19 12.07
#